data_d2fd09049481fbfe55c6a6154568c011
#
_entry.id   d2fd09049481fbfe55c6a6154568c011
#
_cell.length_a   1.000
_cell.length_b   1.000
_cell.length_c   1.000
_cell.angle_alpha   90.00
_cell.angle_beta   90.00
_cell.angle_gamma   90.00
#
_symmetry.space_group_name_H-M   'P 1'
#
loop_
_entity.id
_entity.type
_entity.pdbx_description
1 polymer ?
#
loop_
_entity_poly.entity_id
_entity_poly.type
_entity_poly.pdbx_seq_one_letter_code
_entity_poly.pdbx_strand_id
1 'polypeptide(L)'
;MRPGSEILVGLRGYRGFPGGFKAYRKAFPTVELSWWHRVGDVGTISRLRALAPEGFRFSAVGHKHLTFRPTGEERRVLRRLLRRFRLFGPKAGALRLLLPEDLSPEALEAWLPLLEAVQNEL
;
A
#
# COMPACT_ATOMS: atom_id res chain seq x y z
N MET A 1 23.18 -9.74 -10.92
CA MET A 1 22.16 -9.57 -9.86
C MET A 1 20.78 -9.78 -10.46
N ARG A 2 19.92 -10.50 -9.81
CA ARG A 2 18.56 -10.75 -10.32
C ARG A 2 17.67 -9.55 -10.08
N PRO A 3 16.83 -9.16 -11.06
CA PRO A 3 15.73 -8.24 -10.78
C PRO A 3 14.86 -8.83 -9.66
N GLY A 4 14.46 -8.03 -8.69
CA GLY A 4 13.66 -8.48 -7.55
C GLY A 4 14.46 -8.96 -6.35
N SER A 5 15.80 -9.18 -6.49
CA SER A 5 16.65 -9.47 -5.33
C SER A 5 17.18 -8.22 -4.66
N GLU A 6 16.88 -7.06 -5.20
CA GLU A 6 17.27 -5.77 -4.62
C GLU A 6 16.47 -5.47 -3.36
N ILE A 7 17.18 -5.10 -2.28
CA ILE A 7 16.56 -4.70 -1.03
C ILE A 7 16.49 -3.18 -0.99
N LEU A 8 15.27 -2.65 -0.85
CA LEU A 8 15.05 -1.24 -0.70
C LEU A 8 14.79 -0.91 0.78
N VAL A 9 15.51 0.07 1.30
CA VAL A 9 15.35 0.54 2.67
C VAL A 9 14.72 1.92 2.67
N GLY A 10 13.69 2.10 3.47
CA GLY A 10 13.00 3.37 3.59
C GLY A 10 12.33 3.51 4.96
N LEU A 11 11.56 4.59 5.13
CA LEU A 11 10.89 4.91 6.38
C LEU A 11 9.38 4.79 6.23
N ARG A 12 8.69 4.76 7.36
CA ARG A 12 7.24 4.86 7.42
C ARG A 12 6.85 6.33 7.31
N GLY A 13 6.32 6.69 6.13
CA GLY A 13 5.94 8.07 5.84
C GLY A 13 7.13 8.97 5.58
N TYR A 14 6.82 10.16 5.08
CA TYR A 14 7.83 11.17 4.74
C TYR A 14 7.50 12.54 5.35
N ARG A 15 6.33 12.71 5.97
CA ARG A 15 5.85 14.01 6.45
C ARG A 15 6.72 14.64 7.53
N GLY A 16 7.32 13.79 8.36
CA GLY A 16 8.27 14.24 9.38
C GLY A 16 9.69 14.43 8.88
N PHE A 17 9.96 14.14 7.62
CA PHE A 17 11.29 14.25 7.04
C PHE A 17 11.59 15.72 6.68
N PRO A 18 12.74 16.28 7.12
CA PRO A 18 13.10 17.66 6.79
C PRO A 18 13.14 17.90 5.27
N GLY A 19 12.40 18.88 4.81
CA GLY A 19 12.31 19.20 3.38
C GLY A 19 11.21 18.44 2.63
N GLY A 20 10.43 17.60 3.31
CA GLY A 20 9.32 16.89 2.75
C GLY A 20 9.71 15.81 1.73
N PHE A 21 8.80 15.44 0.84
CA PHE A 21 9.04 14.37 -0.11
C PHE A 21 10.16 14.66 -1.10
N LYS A 22 10.32 15.90 -1.50
CA LYS A 22 11.40 16.29 -2.43
C LYS A 22 12.79 16.00 -1.86
N ALA A 23 12.97 16.18 -0.56
CA ALA A 23 14.22 15.81 0.12
C ALA A 23 14.27 14.30 0.40
N TYR A 24 13.15 13.72 0.82
CA TYR A 24 13.05 12.29 1.13
C TYR A 24 13.48 11.40 -0.04
N ARG A 25 12.98 11.69 -1.24
CA ARG A 25 13.26 10.89 -2.44
C ARG A 25 14.75 10.83 -2.82
N LYS A 26 15.52 11.80 -2.37
CA LYS A 26 16.98 11.82 -2.58
C LYS A 26 17.72 10.94 -1.58
N ALA A 27 17.13 10.74 -0.41
CA ALA A 27 17.75 9.97 0.68
C ALA A 27 17.35 8.50 0.68
N PHE A 28 16.12 8.19 0.25
CA PHE A 28 15.57 6.82 0.31
C PHE A 28 14.89 6.43 -1.00
N PRO A 29 15.05 5.16 -1.44
CA PRO A 29 14.42 4.67 -2.68
C PRO A 29 12.98 4.20 -2.52
N THR A 30 12.46 4.17 -1.29
CA THR A 30 11.12 3.66 -1.00
C THR A 30 10.53 4.32 0.25
N VAL A 31 9.21 4.32 0.33
CA VAL A 31 8.47 4.80 1.49
C VAL A 31 7.25 3.91 1.71
N GLU A 32 6.90 3.66 2.98
CA GLU A 32 5.63 3.02 3.34
C GLU A 32 4.65 4.09 3.80
N LEU A 33 3.57 4.26 3.04
CA LEU A 33 2.52 5.21 3.37
C LEU A 33 1.52 4.57 4.33
N SER A 34 1.11 5.30 5.35
CA SER A 34 0.09 4.83 6.28
C SER A 34 -1.29 5.21 5.78
N TRP A 35 -2.08 4.21 5.36
CA TRP A 35 -3.46 4.39 4.96
C TRP A 35 -4.43 3.82 6.00
N TRP A 36 -3.92 3.66 7.22
CA TRP A 36 -4.69 3.07 8.31
C TRP A 36 -5.98 3.83 8.63
N HIS A 37 -5.91 5.15 8.65
CA HIS A 37 -7.08 5.99 8.94
C HIS A 37 -7.73 6.54 7.67
N ARG A 38 -6.96 6.77 6.64
CA ARG A 38 -7.45 7.45 5.44
C ARG A 38 -6.63 7.05 4.23
N VAL A 39 -7.32 6.51 3.22
CA VAL A 39 -6.68 6.24 1.92
C VAL A 39 -6.35 7.55 1.24
N GLY A 40 -5.17 7.65 0.65
CA GLY A 40 -4.72 8.84 -0.07
C GLY A 40 -5.66 9.18 -1.24
N ASP A 41 -5.80 10.49 -1.50
CA ASP A 41 -6.59 10.93 -2.64
C ASP A 41 -5.82 10.82 -3.96
N VAL A 42 -6.56 10.86 -5.07
CA VAL A 42 -6.01 10.71 -6.42
C VAL A 42 -4.96 11.78 -6.72
N GLY A 43 -5.24 13.02 -6.35
CA GLY A 43 -4.32 14.14 -6.62
C GLY A 43 -2.99 13.99 -5.90
N THR A 44 -3.02 13.60 -4.63
CA THR A 44 -1.81 13.34 -3.85
C THR A 44 -1.00 12.20 -4.43
N ILE A 45 -1.66 11.09 -4.78
CA ILE A 45 -0.98 9.93 -5.38
C ILE A 45 -0.33 10.31 -6.71
N SER A 46 -1.05 11.01 -7.57
CA SER A 46 -0.53 11.46 -8.87
C SER A 46 0.68 12.37 -8.71
N ARG A 47 0.63 13.29 -7.75
CA ARG A 47 1.75 14.18 -7.46
C ARG A 47 2.97 13.43 -6.96
N LEU A 48 2.81 12.52 -6.02
CA LEU A 48 3.90 11.71 -5.48
C LEU A 48 4.52 10.84 -6.58
N ARG A 49 3.69 10.20 -7.40
CA ARG A 49 4.17 9.40 -8.52
C ARG A 49 5.00 10.22 -9.49
N ALA A 50 4.55 11.43 -9.82
CA ALA A 50 5.27 12.31 -10.74
C ALA A 50 6.60 12.80 -10.15
N LEU A 51 6.65 13.06 -8.85
CA LEU A 51 7.86 13.53 -8.17
C LEU A 51 8.88 12.43 -7.88
N ALA A 52 8.43 11.18 -7.83
CA ALA A 52 9.32 10.06 -7.50
C ALA A 52 10.23 9.73 -8.68
N PRO A 53 11.53 9.47 -8.44
CA PRO A 53 12.43 9.06 -9.50
C PRO A 53 12.07 7.66 -10.02
N GLU A 54 12.56 7.34 -11.22
CA GLU A 54 12.43 6.00 -11.75
C GLU A 54 13.06 4.98 -10.78
N GLY A 55 12.40 3.87 -10.59
CA GLY A 55 12.84 2.86 -9.63
C GLY A 55 12.37 3.07 -8.19
N PHE A 56 11.83 4.24 -7.86
CA PHE A 56 11.23 4.48 -6.54
C PHE A 56 9.99 3.60 -6.37
N ARG A 57 9.78 3.09 -5.14
CA ARG A 57 8.63 2.24 -4.83
C ARG A 57 7.83 2.81 -3.67
N PHE A 58 6.52 2.86 -3.86
CA PHE A 58 5.56 3.22 -2.81
C PHE A 58 4.91 1.96 -2.28
N SER A 59 4.97 1.78 -0.97
CA SER A 59 4.21 0.74 -0.28
C SER A 59 3.18 1.40 0.63
N ALA A 60 2.15 0.66 1.03
CA ALA A 60 1.12 1.20 1.91
C ALA A 60 0.67 0.17 2.93
N VAL A 61 0.25 0.66 4.10
CA VAL A 61 -0.41 -0.14 5.13
C VAL A 61 -1.91 0.02 4.97
N GLY A 62 -2.63 -1.10 5.06
CA GLY A 62 -4.06 -1.16 4.83
C GLY A 62 -4.91 -0.35 5.79
N HIS A 63 -6.17 -0.19 5.43
CA HIS A 63 -7.12 0.67 6.12
C HIS A 63 -7.66 0.00 7.40
N LYS A 64 -7.89 0.80 8.46
CA LYS A 64 -8.39 0.30 9.76
C LYS A 64 -9.79 -0.32 9.68
N HIS A 65 -10.59 0.07 8.68
CA HIS A 65 -11.93 -0.49 8.49
C HIS A 65 -11.93 -1.83 7.76
N LEU A 66 -10.76 -2.32 7.37
CA LEU A 66 -10.61 -3.66 6.81
C LEU A 66 -10.47 -4.66 7.97
N THR A 67 -11.59 -5.21 8.41
CA THR A 67 -11.67 -6.02 9.63
C THR A 67 -11.49 -7.51 9.39
N PHE A 68 -11.38 -7.93 8.14
CA PHE A 68 -11.27 -9.33 7.74
C PHE A 68 -12.47 -10.19 8.16
N ARG A 69 -13.62 -9.56 8.27
CA ARG A 69 -14.90 -10.24 8.44
C ARG A 69 -15.66 -10.22 7.12
N PRO A 70 -16.25 -11.32 6.68
CA PRO A 70 -16.84 -11.41 5.34
C PRO A 70 -18.18 -10.67 5.25
N THR A 71 -18.17 -9.36 5.48
CA THR A 71 -19.32 -8.49 5.24
C THR A 71 -19.14 -7.75 3.90
N GLY A 72 -20.19 -7.16 3.36
CA GLY A 72 -20.11 -6.42 2.12
C GLY A 72 -19.27 -5.13 2.22
N GLU A 73 -19.15 -4.60 3.42
CA GLU A 73 -18.40 -3.37 3.68
C GLU A 73 -16.90 -3.56 3.46
N GLU A 74 -16.34 -4.66 3.96
CA GLU A 74 -14.91 -4.93 3.85
C GLU A 74 -14.49 -5.14 2.39
N ARG A 75 -15.32 -5.77 1.58
CA ARG A 75 -15.05 -5.92 0.14
C ARG A 75 -14.94 -4.58 -0.54
N ARG A 76 -15.83 -3.65 -0.18
CA ARG A 76 -15.82 -2.30 -0.74
C ARG A 76 -14.57 -1.54 -0.32
N VAL A 77 -14.19 -1.62 0.95
CA VAL A 77 -12.97 -0.99 1.47
C VAL A 77 -11.74 -1.55 0.79
N LEU A 78 -11.64 -2.87 0.65
CA LEU A 78 -10.52 -3.53 0.00
C LEU A 78 -10.38 -3.09 -1.46
N ARG A 79 -11.48 -3.10 -2.23
CA ARG A 79 -11.46 -2.66 -3.63
C ARG A 79 -11.04 -1.21 -3.77
N ARG A 80 -11.53 -0.33 -2.90
CA ARG A 80 -11.15 1.08 -2.91
C ARG A 80 -9.66 1.26 -2.64
N LEU A 81 -9.14 0.57 -1.63
CA LEU A 81 -7.73 0.57 -1.27
C LEU A 81 -6.85 0.15 -2.44
N LEU A 82 -7.23 -0.94 -3.11
CA LEU A 82 -6.48 -1.48 -4.24
C LEU A 82 -6.52 -0.58 -5.46
N ARG A 83 -7.68 0.01 -5.77
CA ARG A 83 -7.78 0.96 -6.87
C ARG A 83 -6.88 2.17 -6.66
N ARG A 84 -6.81 2.68 -5.45
CA ARG A 84 -5.92 3.80 -5.12
C ARG A 84 -4.46 3.40 -5.22
N PHE A 85 -4.11 2.23 -4.69
CA PHE A 85 -2.74 1.75 -4.75
C PHE A 85 -2.24 1.53 -6.18
N ARG A 86 -3.10 1.04 -7.07
CA ARG A 86 -2.78 0.85 -8.49
C ARG A 86 -2.39 2.14 -9.20
N LEU A 87 -2.82 3.29 -8.70
CA LEU A 87 -2.49 4.58 -9.31
C LEU A 87 -0.99 4.88 -9.26
N PHE A 88 -0.23 4.22 -8.39
CA PHE A 88 1.22 4.33 -8.42
C PHE A 88 1.85 3.66 -9.65
N GLY A 89 1.12 2.80 -10.34
CA GLY A 89 1.60 2.13 -11.55
C GLY A 89 2.86 1.33 -11.30
N PRO A 90 3.91 1.48 -12.16
CA PRO A 90 5.15 0.72 -12.00
C PRO A 90 5.93 1.09 -10.72
N LYS A 91 5.55 2.15 -10.03
CA LYS A 91 6.16 2.56 -8.75
C LYS A 91 5.43 1.96 -7.54
N ALA A 92 4.39 1.14 -7.75
CA ALA A 92 3.73 0.40 -6.68
C ALA A 92 4.67 -0.68 -6.15
N GLY A 93 4.87 -0.69 -4.83
CA GLY A 93 5.63 -1.72 -4.12
C GLY A 93 4.70 -2.76 -3.51
N ALA A 94 4.69 -2.86 -2.18
CA ALA A 94 3.87 -3.82 -1.46
C ALA A 94 2.71 -3.13 -0.75
N LEU A 95 1.56 -3.81 -0.73
CA LEU A 95 0.43 -3.42 0.11
C LEU A 95 0.37 -4.39 1.29
N ARG A 96 0.53 -3.86 2.50
CA ARG A 96 0.54 -4.64 3.73
C ARG A 96 -0.82 -4.51 4.42
N LEU A 97 -1.46 -5.65 4.65
CA LEU A 97 -2.72 -5.72 5.37
C LEU A 97 -2.45 -6.23 6.77
N LEU A 98 -2.94 -5.50 7.77
CA LEU A 98 -2.79 -5.88 9.17
C LEU A 98 -3.95 -6.79 9.56
N LEU A 99 -3.62 -7.99 10.04
CA LEU A 99 -4.61 -8.94 10.51
C LEU A 99 -4.97 -8.65 11.97
N PRO A 100 -6.26 -8.75 12.36
CA PRO A 100 -6.64 -8.66 13.76
C PRO A 100 -6.01 -9.81 14.56
N GLU A 101 -5.65 -9.57 15.81
CA GLU A 101 -5.07 -10.59 16.68
C GLU A 101 -6.00 -11.78 16.92
N ASP A 102 -7.30 -11.53 16.91
CA ASP A 102 -8.33 -12.53 17.12
C ASP A 102 -8.80 -13.23 15.83
N LEU A 103 -8.13 -12.99 14.72
CA LEU A 103 -8.50 -13.62 13.46
C LEU A 103 -8.20 -15.12 13.49
N SER A 104 -9.26 -15.93 13.34
CA SER A 104 -9.11 -17.37 13.28
C SER A 104 -8.57 -17.81 11.91
N PRO A 105 -7.91 -18.99 11.82
CA PRO A 105 -7.48 -19.53 10.53
C PRO A 105 -8.64 -19.70 9.55
N GLU A 106 -9.82 -20.09 10.03
CA GLU A 106 -11.01 -20.28 9.20
C GLU A 106 -11.49 -18.95 8.60
N ALA A 107 -11.45 -17.88 9.40
CA ALA A 107 -11.81 -16.54 8.91
C ALA A 107 -10.83 -16.06 7.85
N LEU A 108 -9.55 -16.32 8.02
CA LEU A 108 -8.54 -15.98 7.02
C LEU A 108 -8.77 -16.76 5.73
N GLU A 109 -9.07 -18.06 5.81
CA GLU A 109 -9.36 -18.88 4.63
C GLU A 109 -10.54 -18.34 3.82
N ALA A 110 -11.56 -17.80 4.49
CA ALA A 110 -12.70 -17.19 3.83
C ALA A 110 -12.31 -15.95 3.00
N TRP A 111 -11.23 -15.28 3.36
CA TRP A 111 -10.72 -14.11 2.66
C TRP A 111 -9.79 -14.43 1.49
N LEU A 112 -9.13 -15.59 1.51
CA LEU A 112 -8.13 -15.93 0.49
C LEU A 112 -8.66 -15.86 -0.93
N PRO A 113 -9.85 -16.38 -1.28
CA PRO A 113 -10.35 -16.26 -2.65
C PRO A 113 -10.55 -14.81 -3.10
N LEU A 114 -10.99 -13.94 -2.19
CA LEU A 114 -11.17 -12.54 -2.49
C LEU A 114 -9.83 -11.84 -2.72
N LEU A 115 -8.84 -12.13 -1.88
CA LEU A 115 -7.49 -11.56 -2.03
C LEU A 115 -6.85 -12.00 -3.34
N GLU A 116 -6.99 -13.26 -3.72
CA GLU A 116 -6.50 -13.79 -5.00
C GLU A 116 -7.20 -13.12 -6.18
N ALA A 117 -8.53 -13.02 -6.14
CA ALA A 117 -9.29 -12.39 -7.20
C ALA A 117 -8.86 -10.94 -7.41
N VAL A 118 -8.65 -10.22 -6.32
CA VAL A 118 -8.22 -8.83 -6.37
C VAL A 118 -6.79 -8.71 -6.88
N GLN A 119 -5.90 -9.59 -6.46
CA GLN A 119 -4.53 -9.62 -6.94
C GLN A 119 -4.47 -9.86 -8.45
N ASN A 120 -5.33 -10.72 -8.97
CA ASN A 120 -5.39 -11.02 -10.39
C ASN A 120 -5.95 -9.86 -11.23
N GLU A 121 -6.69 -8.94 -10.63
CA GLU A 121 -7.14 -7.72 -11.29
C GLU A 121 -6.03 -6.67 -11.41
N LEU A 122 -4.95 -6.85 -10.68
CA LEU A 122 -3.79 -5.97 -10.73
C LEU A 122 -2.85 -6.39 -11.84
#